data_caa1bce04b16934ad4dcf15e865b493c
#
_entry.id   caa1bce04b16934ad4dcf15e865b493c
#
_cell.length_a   1.000
_cell.length_b   1.000
_cell.length_c   1.000
_cell.angle_alpha   90.00
_cell.angle_beta   90.00
_cell.angle_gamma   90.00
#
_symmetry.space_group_name_H-M   'P 1'
#
loop_
_entity.id
_entity.type
_entity.pdbx_description
1 polymer ?
#
loop_
_entity_poly.entity_id
_entity_poly.type
_entity_poly.pdbx_seq_one_letter_code
_entity_poly.pdbx_strand_id
1 'polypeptide(L)'
;MTSDQIACPSGDEKVVLFGLLLETNARLAKEFGAELETKCDLPLAWFDVLLQLRRTQSGQLKMNQIAEAIVHSTGGTTRLIDRLEEFGYVRRENCPSDRRAIFVAITEAGNEKLDEALGVHVAFLDESLAQRLSDQERATLKSLLHKLMAAS
;
A
#
# COMPACT_ATOMS: atom_id res chain seq x y z
N MET A 1 -39.22 5.20 36.29
CA MET A 1 -38.67 5.90 35.12
C MET A 1 -37.22 5.48 34.99
N THR A 2 -36.98 4.46 34.21
CA THR A 2 -35.63 3.98 33.90
C THR A 2 -35.03 4.94 32.92
N SER A 3 -34.02 5.69 33.37
CA SER A 3 -33.15 6.45 32.48
C SER A 3 -32.42 5.43 31.56
N ASP A 4 -32.86 5.32 30.34
CA ASP A 4 -32.08 4.71 29.27
C ASP A 4 -30.78 5.55 29.15
N GLN A 5 -29.73 5.09 29.83
CA GLN A 5 -28.38 5.55 29.54
C GLN A 5 -28.10 5.08 28.11
N ILE A 6 -28.28 5.99 27.16
CA ILE A 6 -27.75 5.82 25.80
C ILE A 6 -26.25 5.60 25.97
N ALA A 7 -25.84 4.34 25.91
CA ALA A 7 -24.42 3.98 25.95
C ALA A 7 -23.70 4.80 24.86
N CYS A 8 -22.65 5.51 25.23
CA CYS A 8 -21.89 6.33 24.29
C CYS A 8 -21.41 5.45 23.15
N PRO A 9 -21.75 5.73 21.86
CA PRO A 9 -21.38 4.89 20.73
C PRO A 9 -19.86 4.64 20.59
N SER A 10 -19.05 5.50 21.21
CA SER A 10 -17.57 5.34 21.22
C SER A 10 -17.07 4.10 21.96
N GLY A 11 -17.91 3.50 22.83
CA GLY A 11 -17.59 2.26 23.53
C GLY A 11 -18.08 0.99 22.82
N ASP A 12 -18.74 1.11 21.67
CA ASP A 12 -19.16 -0.05 20.88
C ASP A 12 -17.94 -0.83 20.39
N GLU A 13 -17.95 -2.16 20.58
CA GLU A 13 -16.86 -3.05 20.19
C GLU A 13 -16.46 -2.89 18.71
N LYS A 14 -17.41 -2.65 17.83
CA LYS A 14 -17.15 -2.41 16.38
C LYS A 14 -16.39 -1.12 16.14
N VAL A 15 -16.68 -0.07 16.90
CA VAL A 15 -15.94 1.20 16.82
C VAL A 15 -14.50 1.02 17.31
N VAL A 16 -14.31 0.30 18.41
CA VAL A 16 -12.99 -0.02 18.95
C VAL A 16 -12.19 -0.86 17.95
N LEU A 17 -12.80 -1.90 17.39
CA LEU A 17 -12.16 -2.76 16.39
C LEU A 17 -11.73 -1.96 15.15
N PHE A 18 -12.58 -1.10 14.63
CA PHE A 18 -12.26 -0.24 13.49
C PHE A 18 -11.10 0.73 13.82
N GLY A 19 -11.10 1.32 15.00
CA GLY A 19 -10.00 2.15 15.50
C GLY A 19 -8.68 1.40 15.52
N LEU A 20 -8.65 0.16 16.04
CA LEU A 20 -7.46 -0.70 16.07
C LEU A 20 -6.94 -1.02 14.66
N LEU A 21 -7.81 -1.26 13.69
CA LEU A 21 -7.41 -1.48 12.29
C LEU A 21 -6.72 -0.25 11.72
N LEU A 22 -7.31 0.95 11.93
CA LEU A 22 -6.75 2.21 11.43
C LEU A 22 -5.42 2.55 12.10
N GLU A 23 -5.34 2.43 13.43
CA GLU A 23 -4.12 2.71 14.20
C GLU A 23 -2.99 1.74 13.83
N THR A 24 -3.30 0.45 13.69
CA THR A 24 -2.32 -0.56 13.28
C THR A 24 -1.79 -0.26 11.89
N ASN A 25 -2.67 0.02 10.93
CA ASN A 25 -2.26 0.39 9.57
C ASN A 25 -1.39 1.64 9.56
N ALA A 26 -1.80 2.70 10.24
CA ALA A 26 -1.05 3.96 10.29
C ALA A 26 0.34 3.78 10.91
N ARG A 27 0.44 3.02 12.01
CA ARG A 27 1.71 2.72 12.67
C ARG A 27 2.64 1.91 11.78
N LEU A 28 2.17 0.80 11.22
CA LEU A 28 2.99 -0.06 10.35
C LEU A 28 3.43 0.67 9.09
N ALA A 29 2.57 1.48 8.48
CA ALA A 29 2.93 2.29 7.30
C ALA A 29 4.01 3.33 7.63
N LYS A 30 3.91 4.00 8.78
CA LYS A 30 4.89 4.98 9.26
C LYS A 30 6.26 4.32 9.53
N GLU A 31 6.26 3.20 10.28
CA GLU A 31 7.46 2.46 10.62
C GLU A 31 8.15 1.91 9.36
N PHE A 32 7.40 1.28 8.48
CA PHE A 32 7.92 0.77 7.21
C PHE A 32 8.43 1.88 6.28
N GLY A 33 7.70 3.00 6.17
CA GLY A 33 8.16 4.15 5.39
C GLY A 33 9.50 4.70 5.87
N ALA A 34 9.70 4.79 7.19
CA ALA A 34 10.98 5.22 7.78
C ALA A 34 12.12 4.22 7.47
N GLU A 35 11.85 2.91 7.51
CA GLU A 35 12.81 1.88 7.12
C GLU A 35 13.22 1.98 5.64
N LEU A 36 12.25 2.18 4.75
CA LEU A 36 12.51 2.36 3.32
C LEU A 36 13.35 3.60 3.03
N GLU A 37 13.02 4.74 3.63
CA GLU A 37 13.78 5.97 3.45
C GLU A 37 15.20 5.81 3.99
N THR A 38 15.37 5.20 5.14
CA THR A 38 16.68 5.03 5.79
C THR A 38 17.59 4.05 5.05
N LYS A 39 17.04 2.93 4.57
CA LYS A 39 17.81 1.81 4.00
C LYS A 39 17.90 1.83 2.48
N CYS A 40 16.92 2.41 1.80
CA CYS A 40 16.83 2.40 0.34
C CYS A 40 16.71 3.80 -0.28
N ASP A 41 16.60 4.85 0.52
CA ASP A 41 16.29 6.20 0.01
C ASP A 41 15.04 6.19 -0.89
N LEU A 42 14.00 5.45 -0.49
CA LEU A 42 12.78 5.24 -1.25
C LEU A 42 11.55 5.64 -0.43
N PRO A 43 10.81 6.69 -0.82
CA PRO A 43 9.53 7.01 -0.19
C PRO A 43 8.51 5.88 -0.31
N LEU A 44 7.70 5.66 0.72
CA LEU A 44 6.68 4.60 0.74
C LEU A 44 5.72 4.67 -0.46
N ALA A 45 5.31 5.87 -0.87
CA ALA A 45 4.44 6.06 -2.02
C ALA A 45 5.08 5.59 -3.34
N TRP A 46 6.40 5.71 -3.47
CA TRP A 46 7.14 5.20 -4.63
C TRP A 46 7.20 3.68 -4.64
N PHE A 47 7.47 3.09 -3.48
CA PHE A 47 7.40 1.64 -3.30
C PHE A 47 6.04 1.09 -3.71
N ASP A 48 4.94 1.73 -3.27
CA ASP A 48 3.58 1.30 -3.61
C ASP A 48 3.33 1.32 -5.12
N VAL A 49 3.75 2.38 -5.82
CA VAL A 49 3.62 2.45 -7.29
C VAL A 49 4.39 1.33 -7.97
N LEU A 50 5.67 1.18 -7.63
CA LEU A 50 6.53 0.16 -8.25
C LEU A 50 5.98 -1.25 -8.00
N LEU A 51 5.49 -1.51 -6.78
CA LEU A 51 4.90 -2.79 -6.42
C LEU A 51 3.61 -3.07 -7.20
N GLN A 52 2.73 -2.06 -7.36
CA GLN A 52 1.51 -2.20 -8.15
C GLN A 52 1.82 -2.48 -9.62
N LEU A 53 2.79 -1.78 -10.21
CA LEU A 53 3.21 -2.01 -11.58
C LEU A 53 3.74 -3.45 -11.78
N ARG A 54 4.61 -3.92 -10.87
CA ARG A 54 5.18 -5.29 -10.94
C ARG A 54 4.13 -6.38 -10.80
N ARG A 55 3.05 -6.16 -10.03
CA ARG A 55 1.97 -7.13 -9.85
C ARG A 55 1.11 -7.34 -11.09
N THR A 56 1.16 -6.43 -12.06
CA THR A 56 0.46 -6.62 -13.34
C THR A 56 1.27 -7.51 -14.27
N GLN A 57 0.60 -8.32 -15.09
CA GLN A 57 1.29 -9.18 -16.06
C GLN A 57 2.11 -8.39 -17.07
N SER A 58 1.65 -7.20 -17.43
CA SER A 58 2.29 -6.32 -18.41
C SER A 58 3.36 -5.41 -17.82
N GLY A 59 3.47 -5.31 -16.48
CA GLY A 59 4.34 -4.35 -15.81
C GLY A 59 3.91 -2.89 -16.00
N GLN A 60 2.65 -2.64 -16.41
CA GLN A 60 2.14 -1.30 -16.69
C GLN A 60 0.68 -1.14 -16.25
N LEU A 61 0.32 0.09 -15.90
CA LEU A 61 -1.03 0.50 -15.51
C LEU A 61 -1.37 1.86 -16.14
N LYS A 62 -2.65 2.12 -16.34
CA LYS A 62 -3.12 3.47 -16.68
C LYS A 62 -3.00 4.39 -15.47
N MET A 63 -2.83 5.69 -15.71
CA MET A 63 -2.71 6.69 -14.66
C MET A 63 -3.86 6.65 -13.63
N ASN A 64 -5.11 6.48 -14.08
CA ASN A 64 -6.26 6.37 -13.19
C ASN A 64 -6.23 5.08 -12.35
N GLN A 65 -5.75 3.97 -12.90
CA GLN A 65 -5.61 2.71 -12.17
C GLN A 65 -4.56 2.83 -11.06
N ILE A 66 -3.46 3.56 -11.31
CA ILE A 66 -2.45 3.84 -10.28
C ILE A 66 -3.07 4.69 -9.17
N ALA A 67 -3.81 5.74 -9.51
CA ALA A 67 -4.45 6.62 -8.54
C ALA A 67 -5.42 5.85 -7.61
N GLU A 68 -6.14 4.87 -8.15
CA GLU A 68 -7.05 4.00 -7.38
C GLU A 68 -6.31 2.97 -6.52
N ALA A 69 -5.15 2.48 -6.99
CA ALA A 69 -4.40 1.42 -6.34
C ALA A 69 -3.47 1.90 -5.21
N ILE A 70 -3.08 3.18 -5.19
CA ILE A 70 -2.15 3.71 -4.19
C ILE A 70 -2.89 3.99 -2.89
N VAL A 71 -2.57 3.23 -1.85
CA VAL A 71 -3.20 3.33 -0.53
C VAL A 71 -2.59 4.46 0.32
N HIS A 72 -1.31 4.78 0.13
CA HIS A 72 -0.54 5.68 0.99
C HIS A 72 -0.19 7.04 0.36
N SER A 73 -0.76 7.35 -0.80
CA SER A 73 -0.56 8.65 -1.44
C SER A 73 -1.69 9.62 -1.05
N THR A 74 -1.32 10.73 -0.43
CA THR A 74 -2.24 11.84 -0.06
C THR A 74 -2.21 13.00 -1.05
N GLY A 75 -1.39 12.94 -2.10
CA GLY A 75 -1.18 14.04 -3.06
C GLY A 75 -1.09 13.56 -4.49
N GLY A 76 -1.20 14.49 -5.44
CA GLY A 76 -1.33 14.27 -6.88
C GLY A 76 -0.49 13.13 -7.46
N THR A 77 -1.17 12.09 -7.94
CA THR A 77 -0.56 10.94 -8.63
C THR A 77 0.35 11.38 -9.77
N THR A 78 -0.01 12.43 -10.49
CA THR A 78 0.80 12.99 -11.58
C THR A 78 2.19 13.40 -11.11
N ARG A 79 2.31 14.17 -10.01
CA ARG A 79 3.60 14.57 -9.45
C ARG A 79 4.44 13.38 -8.97
N LEU A 80 3.78 12.39 -8.41
CA LEU A 80 4.42 11.16 -7.96
C LEU A 80 5.06 10.42 -9.14
N ILE A 81 4.33 10.27 -10.24
CA ILE A 81 4.83 9.64 -11.46
C ILE A 81 5.91 10.50 -12.14
N ASP A 82 5.78 11.83 -12.16
CA ASP A 82 6.82 12.72 -12.68
C ASP A 82 8.16 12.48 -11.97
N ARG A 83 8.15 12.39 -10.65
CA ARG A 83 9.36 12.13 -9.85
C ARG A 83 9.93 10.75 -10.11
N LEU A 84 9.11 9.72 -10.18
CA LEU A 84 9.55 8.36 -10.51
C LEU A 84 10.17 8.27 -11.92
N GLU A 85 9.64 9.02 -12.86
CA GLU A 85 10.16 9.12 -14.23
C GLU A 85 11.49 9.87 -14.28
N GLU A 86 11.63 10.98 -13.53
CA GLU A 86 12.91 11.72 -13.39
C GLU A 86 14.03 10.81 -12.85
N PHE A 87 13.72 9.89 -11.93
CA PHE A 87 14.66 8.91 -11.41
C PHE A 87 14.87 7.71 -12.33
N GLY A 88 14.11 7.62 -13.41
CA GLY A 88 14.21 6.53 -14.39
C GLY A 88 13.59 5.20 -13.92
N TYR A 89 12.78 5.20 -12.88
CA TYR A 89 12.15 3.99 -12.35
C TYR A 89 10.87 3.59 -13.08
N VAL A 90 10.23 4.55 -13.73
CA VAL A 90 9.08 4.33 -14.60
C VAL A 90 9.23 5.14 -15.89
N ARG A 91 8.44 4.78 -16.90
CA ARG A 91 8.30 5.54 -18.13
C ARG A 91 6.83 5.65 -18.51
N ARG A 92 6.46 6.76 -19.14
CA ARG A 92 5.13 6.92 -19.72
C ARG A 92 5.12 6.37 -21.15
N GLU A 93 4.06 5.68 -21.50
CA GLU A 93 3.81 5.14 -22.83
C GLU A 93 2.43 5.55 -23.30
N ASN A 94 2.32 6.00 -24.55
CA ASN A 94 1.05 6.28 -25.17
C ASN A 94 0.34 4.97 -25.55
N CYS A 95 -0.96 4.88 -25.31
CA CYS A 95 -1.75 3.76 -25.78
C CYS A 95 -1.86 3.81 -27.32
N PRO A 96 -1.49 2.76 -28.06
CA PRO A 96 -1.60 2.76 -29.52
C PRO A 96 -3.03 2.90 -30.05
N SER A 97 -4.03 2.46 -29.26
CA SER A 97 -5.45 2.45 -29.62
C SER A 97 -6.23 3.66 -29.08
N ASP A 98 -5.66 4.40 -28.11
CA ASP A 98 -6.31 5.56 -27.50
C ASP A 98 -5.27 6.61 -27.10
N ARG A 99 -5.19 7.69 -27.90
CA ARG A 99 -4.26 8.82 -27.65
C ARG A 99 -4.51 9.57 -26.33
N ARG A 100 -5.64 9.35 -25.68
CA ARG A 100 -5.99 9.96 -24.39
C ARG A 100 -5.53 9.14 -23.20
N ALA A 101 -5.20 7.86 -23.41
CA ALA A 101 -4.75 6.95 -22.37
C ALA A 101 -3.22 6.94 -22.30
N ILE A 102 -2.70 7.28 -21.13
CA ILE A 102 -1.27 7.17 -20.81
C ILE A 102 -1.09 5.98 -19.89
N PHE A 103 -0.23 5.05 -20.31
CA PHE A 103 0.27 3.98 -19.46
C PHE A 103 1.55 4.42 -18.76
N VAL A 104 1.75 3.90 -17.57
CA VAL A 104 3.02 3.98 -16.83
C VAL A 104 3.56 2.58 -16.71
N ALA A 105 4.77 2.37 -17.18
CA ALA A 105 5.46 1.09 -17.13
C ALA A 105 6.67 1.18 -16.19
N ILE A 106 6.91 0.10 -15.44
CA ILE A 106 8.12 -0.04 -14.64
C ILE A 106 9.31 -0.31 -15.55
N THR A 107 10.45 0.32 -15.27
CA THR A 107 11.71 0.11 -15.99
C THR A 107 12.55 -0.99 -15.32
N GLU A 108 13.66 -1.38 -15.96
CA GLU A 108 14.64 -2.28 -15.33
C GLU A 108 15.20 -1.67 -14.04
N ALA A 109 15.59 -0.40 -14.07
CA ALA A 109 16.05 0.32 -12.87
C ALA A 109 14.96 0.38 -11.78
N GLY A 110 13.69 0.55 -12.15
CA GLY A 110 12.57 0.48 -11.22
C GLY A 110 12.41 -0.91 -10.61
N ASN A 111 12.61 -1.96 -11.38
CA ASN A 111 12.58 -3.34 -10.89
C ASN A 111 13.71 -3.64 -9.92
N GLU A 112 14.94 -3.22 -10.23
CA GLU A 112 16.10 -3.37 -9.33
C GLU A 112 15.89 -2.62 -8.01
N LYS A 113 15.36 -1.38 -8.09
CA LYS A 113 15.04 -0.58 -6.91
C LYS A 113 13.94 -1.22 -6.05
N LEU A 114 12.95 -1.79 -6.69
CA LEU A 114 11.90 -2.54 -5.99
C LEU A 114 12.42 -3.81 -5.33
N ASP A 115 13.36 -4.54 -5.96
CA ASP A 115 13.97 -5.73 -5.36
C ASP A 115 14.75 -5.39 -4.08
N GLU A 116 15.51 -4.29 -4.09
CA GLU A 116 16.17 -3.77 -2.90
C GLU A 116 15.16 -3.45 -1.79
N ALA A 117 14.09 -2.73 -2.13
CA ALA A 117 13.05 -2.35 -1.20
C ALA A 117 12.24 -3.55 -0.66
N LEU A 118 12.01 -4.58 -1.48
CA LEU A 118 11.35 -5.81 -1.05
C LEU A 118 12.19 -6.58 -0.03
N GLY A 119 13.50 -6.55 -0.12
CA GLY A 119 14.38 -7.10 0.91
C GLY A 119 14.17 -6.42 2.28
N VAL A 120 14.10 -5.09 2.29
CA VAL A 120 13.78 -4.31 3.50
C VAL A 120 12.36 -4.61 3.99
N HIS A 121 11.42 -4.73 3.08
CA HIS A 121 10.01 -5.03 3.41
C HIS A 121 9.85 -6.39 4.10
N VAL A 122 10.49 -7.43 3.56
CA VAL A 122 10.44 -8.78 4.16
C VAL A 122 11.03 -8.77 5.56
N ALA A 123 12.20 -8.15 5.76
CA ALA A 123 12.82 -8.04 7.08
C ALA A 123 11.92 -7.29 8.08
N PHE A 124 11.32 -6.20 7.65
CA PHE A 124 10.33 -5.45 8.46
C PHE A 124 9.13 -6.31 8.84
N LEU A 125 8.59 -7.10 7.91
CA LEU A 125 7.45 -7.97 8.16
C LEU A 125 7.79 -9.14 9.08
N ASP A 126 9.01 -9.66 9.02
CA ASP A 126 9.48 -10.69 9.95
C ASP A 126 9.47 -10.17 11.39
N GLU A 127 9.92 -8.95 11.62
CA GLU A 127 9.91 -8.33 12.96
C GLU A 127 8.51 -7.90 13.41
N SER A 128 7.75 -7.28 12.53
CA SER A 128 6.46 -6.67 12.88
C SER A 128 5.29 -7.65 12.93
N LEU A 129 5.32 -8.72 12.13
CA LEU A 129 4.27 -9.72 12.03
C LEU A 129 4.71 -11.11 12.46
N ALA A 130 5.80 -11.64 11.87
CA ALA A 130 6.15 -13.05 12.07
C ALA A 130 6.65 -13.36 13.48
N GLN A 131 7.33 -12.42 14.13
CA GLN A 131 7.76 -12.59 15.53
C GLN A 131 6.64 -12.36 16.55
N ARG A 132 5.56 -11.66 16.16
CA ARG A 132 4.45 -11.29 17.05
C ARG A 132 3.25 -12.21 16.94
N LEU A 133 3.06 -12.84 15.79
CA LEU A 133 1.93 -13.70 15.49
C LEU A 133 2.44 -15.07 15.02
N SER A 134 1.89 -16.14 15.57
CA SER A 134 2.11 -17.48 15.06
C SER A 134 1.57 -17.66 13.64
N ASP A 135 1.98 -18.71 12.95
CA ASP A 135 1.51 -19.05 11.61
C ASP A 135 -0.02 -19.15 11.54
N GLN A 136 -0.62 -19.77 12.57
CA GLN A 136 -2.06 -19.92 12.66
C GLN A 136 -2.78 -18.58 12.85
N GLU A 137 -2.24 -17.68 13.68
CA GLU A 137 -2.81 -16.35 13.90
C GLU A 137 -2.70 -15.49 12.63
N ARG A 138 -1.57 -15.55 11.90
CA ARG A 138 -1.42 -14.86 10.61
C ARG A 138 -2.40 -15.39 9.57
N ALA A 139 -2.59 -16.71 9.48
CA ALA A 139 -3.57 -17.32 8.59
C ALA A 139 -5.00 -16.89 8.92
N THR A 140 -5.34 -16.83 10.19
CA THR A 140 -6.65 -16.39 10.68
C THR A 140 -6.88 -14.91 10.36
N LEU A 141 -5.91 -14.04 10.66
CA LEU A 141 -5.98 -12.61 10.36
C LEU A 141 -6.15 -12.36 8.86
N LYS A 142 -5.38 -13.04 8.02
CA LYS A 142 -5.50 -12.98 6.57
C LYS A 142 -6.91 -13.34 6.09
N SER A 143 -7.47 -14.43 6.62
CA SER A 143 -8.83 -14.87 6.29
C SER A 143 -9.89 -13.85 6.68
N LEU A 144 -9.76 -13.27 7.88
CA LEU A 144 -10.69 -12.25 8.39
C LEU A 144 -10.63 -10.96 7.56
N LEU A 145 -9.43 -10.50 7.19
CA LEU A 145 -9.25 -9.33 6.34
C LEU A 145 -9.85 -9.56 4.94
N HIS A 146 -9.65 -10.73 4.33
CA HIS A 146 -10.29 -11.06 3.06
C HIS A 146 -11.81 -11.04 3.16
N LYS A 147 -12.37 -11.55 4.27
CA LYS A 147 -13.82 -11.53 4.52
C LYS A 147 -14.36 -10.10 4.62
N LEU A 148 -13.61 -9.19 5.25
CA LEU A 148 -13.98 -7.77 5.32
C LEU A 148 -13.87 -7.05 3.97
N MET A 149 -12.90 -7.44 3.13
CA MET A 149 -12.68 -6.85 1.80
C MET A 149 -13.65 -7.40 0.75
N ALA A 150 -14.22 -8.57 0.95
CA ALA A 150 -15.21 -9.11 0.02
C ALA A 150 -16.43 -8.19 0.00
N ALA A 151 -16.72 -7.62 -1.19
CA ALA A 151 -17.93 -6.83 -1.40
C ALA A 151 -19.19 -7.67 -1.09
N SER A 152 -20.15 -7.06 -0.43
CA SER A 152 -21.48 -7.65 -0.17
C SER A 152 -22.24 -7.80 -1.46
#